data_d6b0938b325bbd3dec0a014694447d09
#
_entry.id   d6b0938b325bbd3dec0a014694447d09
#
_cell.length_a   1.000
_cell.length_b   1.000
_cell.length_c   1.000
_cell.angle_alpha   90.00
_cell.angle_beta   90.00
_cell.angle_gamma   90.00
#
_symmetry.space_group_name_H-M   'P 1'
#
loop_
_entity.id
_entity.type
_entity.pdbx_description
1 polymer ?
#
loop_
_entity_poly.entity_id
_entity_poly.type
_entity_poly.pdbx_seq_one_letter_code
_entity_poly.pdbx_strand_id
1 'polypeptide(L)'
;MTTPTIELKPSANPLSAAEREAILANPGFGRHFTDHMVTIKWTEGRGWHDGQLVPYAPISLDPATTVLHYAQEIFEGLKAYRRPDGSVATFRPEKNAERFQSSARRLAMPELPVETFIEACDALVKQDKAWVPAHGGEESLYLRPFMIATEVGLGVKPANEYLFLVIASPAGAYFPGGVKPVSIWVSEDRVRAVPGGMGDAKTGGNYAASLLAQAEAATKGCDQVCYLDAVEHEWVEELGGMNLYFVYGNKIVTPSLTGSILEGVTRDSLLAVARDLGYEAEEGRVSVDQWQRDSENGSLTEVFACGTAAVITPVGTVKRAGAEWQQSGGEPGEVTLRLRQALLDIQRGTAEDKHGWMHQLG
;
A
#
# COMPACT_ATOMS: atom_id res chain seq x y z
N MET A 1 -12.09 21.66 -14.19
CA MET A 1 -12.49 21.97 -12.79
C MET A 1 -11.30 22.68 -12.16
N THR A 2 -11.50 23.76 -11.42
CA THR A 2 -10.39 24.44 -10.73
C THR A 2 -9.97 23.61 -9.52
N THR A 3 -8.66 23.37 -9.39
CA THR A 3 -8.07 22.74 -8.18
C THR A 3 -8.39 23.60 -6.96
N PRO A 4 -8.96 23.05 -5.87
CA PRO A 4 -9.21 23.82 -4.68
C PRO A 4 -7.89 24.21 -4.02
N THR A 5 -7.73 25.49 -3.68
CA THR A 5 -6.57 25.94 -2.92
C THR A 5 -6.65 25.38 -1.50
N ILE A 6 -5.51 24.90 -0.97
CA ILE A 6 -5.42 24.41 0.42
C ILE A 6 -5.07 25.57 1.34
N GLU A 7 -6.03 25.99 2.16
CA GLU A 7 -5.84 27.02 3.17
C GLU A 7 -5.05 26.45 4.36
N LEU A 8 -3.96 27.11 4.76
CA LEU A 8 -3.13 26.66 5.87
C LEU A 8 -3.65 27.20 7.21
N LYS A 9 -4.03 26.31 8.11
CA LYS A 9 -4.48 26.59 9.50
C LYS A 9 -3.65 25.74 10.48
N PRO A 10 -2.36 26.01 10.63
CA PRO A 10 -1.49 25.14 11.42
C PRO A 10 -1.88 25.13 12.90
N SER A 11 -1.49 24.04 13.58
CA SER A 11 -1.68 23.89 15.03
C SER A 11 -0.97 25.00 15.80
N ALA A 12 -1.67 25.60 16.75
CA ALA A 12 -1.07 26.55 17.70
C ALA A 12 -0.20 25.83 18.74
N ASN A 13 -0.40 24.53 18.94
CA ASN A 13 0.30 23.72 19.93
C ASN A 13 0.78 22.38 19.31
N PRO A 14 1.74 22.41 18.35
CA PRO A 14 2.33 21.18 17.81
C PRO A 14 3.15 20.49 18.91
N LEU A 15 3.38 19.19 18.78
CA LEU A 15 4.29 18.47 19.69
C LEU A 15 5.69 19.12 19.71
N SER A 16 6.26 19.20 20.91
CA SER A 16 7.63 19.70 21.06
C SER A 16 8.65 18.81 20.34
N ALA A 17 9.82 19.35 20.03
CA ALA A 17 10.89 18.59 19.39
C ALA A 17 11.25 17.33 20.20
N ALA A 18 11.33 17.45 21.52
CA ALA A 18 11.70 16.34 22.40
C ALA A 18 10.64 15.20 22.38
N GLU A 19 9.35 15.55 22.42
CA GLU A 19 8.26 14.57 22.33
C GLU A 19 8.25 13.87 20.96
N ARG A 20 8.43 14.61 19.89
CA ARG A 20 8.52 14.07 18.53
C ARG A 20 9.74 13.14 18.37
N GLU A 21 10.90 13.54 18.84
CA GLU A 21 12.12 12.72 18.81
C GLU A 21 11.94 11.41 19.57
N ALA A 22 11.29 11.44 20.72
CA ALA A 22 10.96 10.23 21.49
C ALA A 22 10.06 9.26 20.71
N ILE A 23 9.10 9.77 19.95
CA ILE A 23 8.27 8.95 19.05
C ILE A 23 9.11 8.43 17.87
N LEU A 24 9.90 9.28 17.23
CA LEU A 24 10.73 8.89 16.07
C LEU A 24 11.80 7.85 16.41
N ALA A 25 12.23 7.77 17.68
CA ALA A 25 13.16 6.73 18.13
C ALA A 25 12.56 5.30 18.04
N ASN A 26 11.24 5.13 18.15
CA ASN A 26 10.56 3.84 17.99
C ASN A 26 9.10 4.05 17.56
N PRO A 27 8.85 4.48 16.31
CA PRO A 27 7.54 4.93 15.90
C PRO A 27 6.52 3.79 15.73
N GLY A 28 6.98 2.56 15.56
CA GLY A 28 6.11 1.46 15.16
C GLY A 28 5.51 1.67 13.76
N PHE A 29 4.27 1.21 13.54
CA PHE A 29 3.52 1.47 12.31
C PHE A 29 2.07 1.86 12.63
N GLY A 30 1.65 3.05 12.16
CA GLY A 30 0.27 3.51 12.27
C GLY A 30 -0.24 3.77 13.70
N ARG A 31 0.65 4.01 14.67
CA ARG A 31 0.29 4.24 16.09
C ARG A 31 0.38 5.71 16.51
N HIS A 32 1.25 6.46 15.86
CA HIS A 32 1.46 7.88 16.10
C HIS A 32 1.17 8.65 14.82
N PHE A 33 0.54 9.79 14.94
CA PHE A 33 0.20 10.64 13.80
C PHE A 33 0.91 11.98 13.93
N THR A 34 1.14 12.65 12.80
CA THR A 34 1.76 13.97 12.78
C THR A 34 0.80 15.04 13.31
N ASP A 35 1.28 16.26 13.47
CA ASP A 35 0.50 17.35 14.09
C ASP A 35 -0.66 17.85 13.24
N HIS A 36 -0.66 17.55 11.94
CA HIS A 36 -1.65 18.08 10.99
C HIS A 36 -2.28 17.00 10.11
N MET A 37 -3.38 17.39 9.45
CA MET A 37 -4.03 16.64 8.39
C MET A 37 -4.55 17.59 7.31
N VAL A 38 -4.74 17.08 6.10
CA VAL A 38 -5.41 17.81 5.03
C VAL A 38 -6.84 17.31 4.90
N THR A 39 -7.77 18.20 4.63
CA THR A 39 -9.19 17.91 4.36
C THR A 39 -9.64 18.67 3.11
N ILE A 40 -10.38 18.00 2.21
CA ILE A 40 -11.01 18.64 1.04
C ILE A 40 -12.41 18.07 0.90
N LYS A 41 -13.42 18.91 0.77
CA LYS A 41 -14.81 18.49 0.58
C LYS A 41 -15.18 18.39 -0.89
N TRP A 42 -16.09 17.49 -1.18
CA TRP A 42 -16.79 17.45 -2.45
C TRP A 42 -18.30 17.43 -2.22
N THR A 43 -19.02 18.21 -3.00
CA THR A 43 -20.49 18.24 -2.98
C THR A 43 -21.03 18.24 -4.40
N GLU A 44 -22.06 17.45 -4.66
CA GLU A 44 -22.74 17.40 -5.95
C GLU A 44 -23.14 18.81 -6.43
N GLY A 45 -22.84 19.10 -7.70
CA GLY A 45 -23.08 20.42 -8.28
C GLY A 45 -22.05 21.51 -7.92
N ARG A 46 -21.27 21.36 -6.86
CA ARG A 46 -20.18 22.29 -6.48
C ARG A 46 -18.80 21.77 -6.83
N GLY A 47 -18.60 20.47 -6.85
CA GLY A 47 -17.29 19.83 -7.04
C GLY A 47 -16.41 19.89 -5.79
N TRP A 48 -15.09 19.87 -5.97
CA TRP A 48 -14.08 19.94 -4.90
C TRP A 48 -13.96 21.35 -4.34
N HIS A 49 -14.00 21.49 -3.02
CA HIS A 49 -13.98 22.79 -2.33
C HIS A 49 -13.49 22.69 -0.88
N ASP A 50 -13.30 23.83 -0.22
CA ASP A 50 -12.92 23.97 1.20
C ASP A 50 -11.67 23.13 1.54
N GLY A 51 -10.64 23.19 0.69
CA GLY A 51 -9.34 22.56 0.96
C GLY A 51 -8.67 23.23 2.15
N GLN A 52 -8.28 22.47 3.19
CA GLN A 52 -7.64 22.98 4.39
C GLN A 52 -6.56 22.03 4.90
N LEU A 53 -5.45 22.59 5.38
CA LEU A 53 -4.51 21.92 6.25
C LEU A 53 -4.80 22.38 7.67
N VAL A 54 -5.18 21.47 8.55
CA VAL A 54 -5.67 21.73 9.92
C VAL A 54 -4.94 20.85 10.93
N PRO A 55 -4.99 21.15 12.23
CA PRO A 55 -4.51 20.26 13.27
C PRO A 55 -5.14 18.86 13.14
N TYR A 56 -4.34 17.81 13.36
CA TYR A 56 -4.86 16.45 13.44
C TYR A 56 -5.86 16.31 14.59
N ALA A 57 -7.07 15.89 14.28
CA ALA A 57 -8.16 15.76 15.24
C ALA A 57 -9.18 14.70 14.80
N PRO A 58 -9.99 14.16 15.72
CA PRO A 58 -11.15 13.33 15.38
C PRO A 58 -12.09 14.05 14.41
N ILE A 59 -12.65 13.31 13.47
CA ILE A 59 -13.75 13.78 12.62
C ILE A 59 -15.10 13.44 13.28
N SER A 60 -16.06 14.36 13.22
CA SER A 60 -17.41 14.11 13.70
C SER A 60 -18.30 13.69 12.55
N LEU A 61 -18.99 12.57 12.69
CA LEU A 61 -19.93 12.02 11.71
C LEU A 61 -21.28 11.77 12.37
N ASP A 62 -22.37 12.05 11.63
CA ASP A 62 -23.70 11.64 12.03
C ASP A 62 -23.79 10.09 12.01
N PRO A 63 -24.47 9.44 12.96
CA PRO A 63 -24.64 7.98 12.95
C PRO A 63 -25.26 7.41 11.67
N ALA A 64 -26.04 8.20 10.93
CA ALA A 64 -26.62 7.82 9.65
C ALA A 64 -25.75 8.18 8.44
N THR A 65 -24.46 8.54 8.64
CA THR A 65 -23.53 8.80 7.54
C THR A 65 -23.32 7.54 6.72
N THR A 66 -23.48 7.63 5.39
CA THR A 66 -23.53 6.50 4.45
C THR A 66 -22.30 5.60 4.51
N VAL A 67 -21.10 6.14 4.75
CA VAL A 67 -19.87 5.32 4.85
C VAL A 67 -19.95 4.30 5.99
N LEU A 68 -20.65 4.60 7.09
CA LEU A 68 -20.78 3.71 8.25
C LEU A 68 -21.66 2.48 7.96
N HIS A 69 -22.49 2.55 6.92
CA HIS A 69 -23.46 1.51 6.56
C HIS A 69 -23.09 0.75 5.29
N TYR A 70 -22.53 1.44 4.30
CA TYR A 70 -22.29 0.90 2.96
C TYR A 70 -20.83 0.89 2.54
N ALA A 71 -19.92 1.31 3.42
CA ALA A 71 -18.46 1.30 3.21
C ALA A 71 -18.05 1.95 1.87
N GLN A 72 -18.76 3.00 1.45
CA GLN A 72 -18.36 3.79 0.28
C GLN A 72 -17.18 4.69 0.66
N GLU A 73 -15.99 4.08 0.61
CA GLU A 73 -14.71 4.69 0.95
C GLU A 73 -13.58 4.05 0.14
N ILE A 74 -12.53 4.83 -0.09
CA ILE A 74 -11.30 4.39 -0.75
C ILE A 74 -10.10 4.99 -0.04
N PHE A 75 -8.93 4.32 -0.15
CA PHE A 75 -7.72 4.82 0.48
C PHE A 75 -6.47 4.53 -0.33
N GLU A 76 -5.40 5.22 0.00
CA GLU A 76 -4.08 5.04 -0.56
C GLU A 76 -3.02 4.91 0.54
N GLY A 77 -1.82 4.53 0.13
CA GLY A 77 -0.66 4.49 0.99
C GLY A 77 0.61 4.74 0.19
N LEU A 78 1.33 5.78 0.55
CA LEU A 78 2.65 6.11 0.00
C LEU A 78 3.58 6.59 1.10
N LYS A 79 4.86 6.72 0.79
CA LYS A 79 5.87 7.10 1.77
C LYS A 79 6.63 8.34 1.32
N ALA A 80 6.97 9.21 2.30
CA ALA A 80 7.94 10.27 2.13
C ALA A 80 9.26 9.87 2.80
N TYR A 81 10.35 10.08 2.08
CA TYR A 81 11.70 9.69 2.48
C TYR A 81 12.60 10.91 2.61
N ARG A 82 13.41 10.95 3.68
CA ARG A 82 14.51 11.92 3.79
C ARG A 82 15.70 11.42 3.00
N ARG A 83 16.19 12.25 2.11
CA ARG A 83 17.34 11.96 1.25
C ARG A 83 18.67 12.35 1.92
N PRO A 84 19.84 11.91 1.36
CA PRO A 84 21.16 12.24 1.91
C PRO A 84 21.44 13.73 2.04
N ASP A 85 20.90 14.55 1.14
CA ASP A 85 21.05 16.02 1.13
C ASP A 85 20.08 16.75 2.08
N GLY A 86 19.25 15.99 2.84
CA GLY A 86 18.23 16.52 3.75
C GLY A 86 16.92 16.93 3.07
N SER A 87 16.82 16.85 1.75
CA SER A 87 15.56 17.03 1.04
C SER A 87 14.58 15.89 1.35
N VAL A 88 13.32 16.07 1.01
CA VAL A 88 12.27 15.04 1.18
C VAL A 88 11.66 14.76 -0.19
N ALA A 89 11.40 13.50 -0.48
CA ALA A 89 10.73 13.09 -1.70
C ALA A 89 9.71 11.97 -1.44
N THR A 90 8.68 11.89 -2.29
CA THR A 90 7.73 10.77 -2.34
C THR A 90 8.00 9.93 -3.57
N PHE A 91 7.63 8.65 -3.52
CA PHE A 91 7.87 7.69 -4.60
C PHE A 91 6.60 7.49 -5.42
N ARG A 92 6.62 7.89 -6.70
CA ARG A 92 5.54 7.72 -7.69
C ARG A 92 4.15 8.14 -7.19
N PRO A 93 3.98 9.32 -6.56
CA PRO A 93 2.69 9.75 -6.02
C PRO A 93 1.60 9.88 -7.10
N GLU A 94 1.97 10.15 -8.35
CA GLU A 94 1.06 10.18 -9.49
C GLU A 94 0.39 8.82 -9.74
N LYS A 95 1.11 7.71 -9.56
CA LYS A 95 0.54 6.36 -9.69
C LYS A 95 -0.43 6.02 -8.56
N ASN A 96 -0.17 6.51 -7.35
CA ASN A 96 -1.14 6.41 -6.27
C ASN A 96 -2.39 7.24 -6.57
N ALA A 97 -2.23 8.47 -7.09
CA ALA A 97 -3.36 9.33 -7.47
C ALA A 97 -4.21 8.73 -8.61
N GLU A 98 -3.59 8.17 -9.65
CA GLU A 98 -4.28 7.48 -10.75
C GLU A 98 -5.06 6.26 -10.23
N ARG A 99 -4.47 5.46 -9.32
CA ARG A 99 -5.14 4.31 -8.70
C ARG A 99 -6.26 4.75 -7.76
N PHE A 100 -6.11 5.88 -7.06
CA PHE A 100 -7.18 6.48 -6.25
C PHE A 100 -8.38 6.86 -7.12
N GLN A 101 -8.15 7.44 -8.31
CA GLN A 101 -9.21 7.71 -9.29
C GLN A 101 -9.86 6.42 -9.81
N SER A 102 -9.07 5.37 -10.10
CA SER A 102 -9.61 4.08 -10.52
C SER A 102 -10.51 3.47 -9.44
N SER A 103 -10.07 3.51 -8.18
CA SER A 103 -10.89 3.07 -7.03
C SER A 103 -12.16 3.91 -6.87
N ALA A 104 -12.08 5.22 -7.07
CA ALA A 104 -13.24 6.11 -7.03
C ALA A 104 -14.28 5.76 -8.10
N ARG A 105 -13.83 5.58 -9.35
CA ARG A 105 -14.72 5.14 -10.46
C ARG A 105 -15.41 3.82 -10.14
N ARG A 106 -14.67 2.85 -9.57
CA ARG A 106 -15.21 1.54 -9.23
C ARG A 106 -16.33 1.60 -8.19
N LEU A 107 -16.26 2.55 -7.26
CA LEU A 107 -17.26 2.73 -6.19
C LEU A 107 -18.25 3.87 -6.47
N ALA A 108 -18.30 4.37 -7.71
CA ALA A 108 -19.17 5.50 -8.10
C ALA A 108 -18.95 6.73 -7.20
N MET A 109 -17.70 7.03 -6.88
CA MET A 109 -17.27 8.20 -6.11
C MET A 109 -16.66 9.25 -7.05
N PRO A 110 -16.61 10.54 -6.66
CA PRO A 110 -15.98 11.58 -7.48
C PRO A 110 -14.47 11.36 -7.60
N GLU A 111 -13.94 11.56 -8.80
CA GLU A 111 -12.50 11.50 -9.03
C GLU A 111 -11.84 12.77 -8.50
N LEU A 112 -10.85 12.62 -7.62
CA LEU A 112 -9.97 13.72 -7.22
C LEU A 112 -8.92 13.93 -8.32
N PRO A 113 -8.68 15.15 -8.81
CA PRO A 113 -7.61 15.39 -9.78
C PRO A 113 -6.23 14.96 -9.25
N VAL A 114 -5.40 14.38 -10.12
CA VAL A 114 -4.06 13.90 -9.76
C VAL A 114 -3.24 14.99 -9.09
N GLU A 115 -3.25 16.19 -9.63
CA GLU A 115 -2.53 17.35 -9.12
C GLU A 115 -3.01 17.70 -7.70
N THR A 116 -4.33 17.68 -7.46
CA THR A 116 -4.91 17.97 -6.13
C THR A 116 -4.50 16.92 -5.09
N PHE A 117 -4.45 15.63 -5.48
CA PHE A 117 -3.99 14.56 -4.61
C PHE A 117 -2.51 14.78 -4.21
N ILE A 118 -1.66 15.11 -5.18
CA ILE A 118 -0.23 15.35 -4.94
C ILE A 118 -0.04 16.60 -4.09
N GLU A 119 -0.70 17.71 -4.42
CA GLU A 119 -0.63 18.97 -3.65
C GLU A 119 -1.07 18.77 -2.19
N ALA A 120 -2.09 17.95 -1.94
CA ALA A 120 -2.55 17.66 -0.58
C ALA A 120 -1.49 16.87 0.22
N CYS A 121 -0.88 15.86 -0.40
CA CYS A 121 0.22 15.11 0.21
C CYS A 121 1.44 16.02 0.48
N ASP A 122 1.82 16.83 -0.50
CA ASP A 122 2.94 17.75 -0.40
C ASP A 122 2.72 18.80 0.70
N ALA A 123 1.53 19.39 0.77
CA ALA A 123 1.19 20.38 1.80
C ALA A 123 1.37 19.80 3.21
N LEU A 124 0.89 18.57 3.43
CA LEU A 124 1.04 17.90 4.73
C LEU A 124 2.51 17.61 5.05
N VAL A 125 3.27 17.04 4.10
CA VAL A 125 4.68 16.70 4.34
C VAL A 125 5.52 17.94 4.54
N LYS A 126 5.28 19.03 3.80
CA LYS A 126 5.98 20.32 3.97
C LYS A 126 5.72 20.91 5.35
N GLN A 127 4.46 20.91 5.81
CA GLN A 127 4.09 21.42 7.13
C GLN A 127 4.71 20.56 8.25
N ASP A 128 4.65 19.25 8.11
CA ASP A 128 5.11 18.28 9.12
C ASP A 128 6.49 17.70 8.78
N LYS A 129 7.34 18.44 8.06
CA LYS A 129 8.68 17.99 7.60
C LYS A 129 9.55 17.45 8.73
N ALA A 130 9.40 17.97 9.94
CA ALA A 130 10.13 17.52 11.12
C ALA A 130 9.76 16.09 11.57
N TRP A 131 8.62 15.55 11.11
CA TRP A 131 8.17 14.19 11.38
C TRP A 131 8.74 13.16 10.40
N VAL A 132 9.36 13.61 9.30
CA VAL A 132 10.03 12.68 8.37
C VAL A 132 11.30 12.17 9.02
N PRO A 133 11.42 10.85 9.29
CA PRO A 133 12.59 10.26 9.95
C PRO A 133 13.89 10.61 9.26
N ALA A 134 14.99 10.55 9.99
CA ALA A 134 16.32 10.83 9.46
C ALA A 134 16.71 9.84 8.36
N HIS A 135 17.59 10.30 7.43
CA HIS A 135 18.19 9.41 6.46
C HIS A 135 19.14 8.41 7.14
N GLY A 136 19.22 7.18 6.61
CA GLY A 136 20.19 6.16 7.04
C GLY A 136 19.58 4.84 7.50
N GLY A 137 18.33 4.84 7.95
CA GLY A 137 17.57 3.64 8.31
C GLY A 137 16.50 3.26 7.29
N GLU A 138 15.59 2.36 7.63
CA GLU A 138 14.41 1.98 6.83
C GLU A 138 13.15 2.77 7.19
N GLU A 139 13.25 3.66 8.13
CA GLU A 139 12.18 4.52 8.60
C GLU A 139 11.71 5.48 7.50
N SER A 140 10.45 5.86 7.55
CA SER A 140 9.82 6.76 6.58
C SER A 140 8.62 7.45 7.21
N LEU A 141 8.12 8.49 6.57
CA LEU A 141 6.80 9.02 6.90
C LEU A 141 5.76 8.36 5.98
N TYR A 142 4.85 7.58 6.56
CA TYR A 142 3.77 6.94 5.83
C TYR A 142 2.58 7.89 5.71
N LEU A 143 2.12 8.14 4.49
CA LEU A 143 0.96 8.96 4.18
C LEU A 143 -0.24 8.07 3.92
N ARG A 144 -1.41 8.43 4.46
CA ARG A 144 -2.69 7.78 4.24
C ARG A 144 -3.70 8.77 3.66
N PRO A 145 -3.69 8.98 2.35
CA PRO A 145 -4.82 9.61 1.66
C PRO A 145 -6.02 8.68 1.67
N PHE A 146 -7.22 9.22 1.92
CA PHE A 146 -8.46 8.45 1.85
C PHE A 146 -9.65 9.36 1.60
N MET A 147 -10.74 8.79 1.11
CA MET A 147 -11.99 9.51 0.87
C MET A 147 -13.17 8.69 1.38
N ILE A 148 -14.08 9.33 2.05
CA ILE A 148 -15.29 8.74 2.63
C ILE A 148 -16.53 9.48 2.16
N ALA A 149 -17.63 8.74 1.95
CA ALA A 149 -18.96 9.34 1.75
C ALA A 149 -19.47 9.91 3.07
N THR A 150 -19.87 11.19 3.07
CA THR A 150 -20.31 11.93 4.26
C THR A 150 -21.80 12.30 4.24
N GLU A 151 -22.53 12.00 3.16
CA GLU A 151 -23.98 12.20 3.09
C GLU A 151 -24.70 11.47 4.21
N VAL A 152 -25.65 12.13 4.84
CA VAL A 152 -26.49 11.56 5.90
C VAL A 152 -27.73 10.91 5.28
N GLY A 153 -27.89 9.62 5.47
CA GLY A 153 -29.04 8.87 4.94
C GLY A 153 -28.81 7.36 4.90
N LEU A 154 -29.89 6.59 4.82
CA LEU A 154 -29.86 5.13 4.78
C LEU A 154 -30.24 4.56 3.39
N GLY A 155 -30.32 5.40 2.38
CA GLY A 155 -30.60 4.96 1.01
C GLY A 155 -29.34 4.40 0.33
N VAL A 156 -29.46 3.25 -0.32
CA VAL A 156 -28.35 2.64 -1.08
C VAL A 156 -28.26 3.31 -2.45
N LYS A 157 -27.37 4.28 -2.56
CA LYS A 157 -27.04 5.02 -3.80
C LYS A 157 -25.66 5.64 -3.66
N PRO A 158 -25.01 6.07 -4.77
CA PRO A 158 -23.84 6.93 -4.67
C PRO A 158 -24.16 8.18 -3.85
N ALA A 159 -23.30 8.56 -2.92
CA ALA A 159 -23.48 9.74 -2.08
C ALA A 159 -23.29 11.04 -2.87
N ASN A 160 -23.91 12.13 -2.40
CA ASN A 160 -23.76 13.47 -2.97
C ASN A 160 -22.74 14.34 -2.20
N GLU A 161 -22.16 13.80 -1.13
CA GLU A 161 -21.19 14.49 -0.30
C GLU A 161 -20.05 13.56 0.09
N TYR A 162 -18.80 14.05 -0.05
CA TYR A 162 -17.60 13.30 0.28
C TYR A 162 -16.58 14.19 0.98
N LEU A 163 -15.76 13.56 1.79
CA LEU A 163 -14.61 14.17 2.45
C LEU A 163 -13.35 13.39 2.06
N PHE A 164 -12.42 14.06 1.39
CA PHE A 164 -11.06 13.57 1.17
C PHE A 164 -10.16 14.05 2.30
N LEU A 165 -9.28 13.17 2.79
CA LEU A 165 -8.35 13.45 3.88
C LEU A 165 -6.96 12.89 3.54
N VAL A 166 -5.93 13.57 4.07
CA VAL A 166 -4.58 13.00 4.14
C VAL A 166 -4.10 13.10 5.59
N ILE A 167 -3.72 11.96 6.16
CA ILE A 167 -3.06 11.88 7.47
C ILE A 167 -1.68 11.25 7.29
N ALA A 168 -0.76 11.48 8.22
CA ALA A 168 0.58 10.93 8.17
C ALA A 168 1.00 10.32 9.50
N SER A 169 1.84 9.28 9.42
CA SER A 169 2.35 8.53 10.56
C SER A 169 3.82 8.18 10.32
N PRO A 170 4.74 8.51 11.25
CA PRO A 170 6.08 7.97 11.15
C PRO A 170 6.05 6.46 11.27
N ALA A 171 6.79 5.79 10.41
CA ALA A 171 6.86 4.34 10.32
C ALA A 171 8.30 3.88 10.55
N GLY A 172 8.48 2.93 11.45
CA GLY A 172 9.73 2.26 11.69
C GLY A 172 10.10 1.29 10.56
N ALA A 173 11.26 0.67 10.68
CA ALA A 173 11.64 -0.43 9.80
C ALA A 173 10.59 -1.55 9.88
N TYR A 174 10.18 -2.08 8.74
CA TYR A 174 9.21 -3.19 8.71
C TYR A 174 9.79 -4.45 9.38
N PHE A 175 11.08 -4.65 9.25
CA PHE A 175 11.83 -5.74 9.88
C PHE A 175 12.90 -5.17 10.84
N PRO A 176 12.58 -4.82 12.09
CA PRO A 176 13.56 -4.23 13.02
C PRO A 176 14.75 -5.13 13.32
N GLY A 177 14.64 -6.44 13.16
CA GLY A 177 15.69 -7.44 13.37
C GLY A 177 16.32 -8.00 12.08
N GLY A 178 16.19 -7.30 10.95
CA GLY A 178 16.61 -7.76 9.62
C GLY A 178 15.46 -8.47 8.87
N VAL A 179 15.61 -8.57 7.55
CA VAL A 179 14.59 -9.17 6.66
C VAL A 179 14.36 -10.63 7.03
N LYS A 180 13.13 -10.98 7.39
CA LYS A 180 12.73 -12.35 7.76
C LYS A 180 11.65 -12.85 6.81
N PRO A 181 11.76 -14.11 6.35
CA PRO A 181 10.71 -14.73 5.57
C PRO A 181 9.41 -14.88 6.37
N VAL A 182 8.29 -14.68 5.69
CA VAL A 182 6.95 -14.91 6.25
C VAL A 182 6.44 -16.29 5.90
N SER A 183 5.61 -16.84 6.78
CA SER A 183 4.85 -18.06 6.55
C SER A 183 3.49 -17.75 5.95
N ILE A 184 3.06 -18.58 4.97
CA ILE A 184 1.85 -18.37 4.19
C ILE A 184 0.90 -19.55 4.33
N TRP A 185 -0.38 -19.26 4.58
CA TRP A 185 -1.48 -20.19 4.40
C TRP A 185 -2.15 -19.93 3.04
N VAL A 186 -2.23 -20.93 2.17
CA VAL A 186 -3.01 -20.87 0.93
C VAL A 186 -4.46 -21.18 1.26
N SER A 187 -5.34 -20.24 1.04
CA SER A 187 -6.79 -20.40 1.21
C SER A 187 -7.41 -20.97 -0.05
N GLU A 188 -7.92 -22.20 0.01
CA GLU A 188 -8.52 -22.92 -1.12
C GLU A 188 -10.04 -22.78 -1.16
N ASP A 189 -10.67 -22.38 -0.05
CA ASP A 189 -12.14 -22.28 0.11
C ASP A 189 -12.63 -20.84 0.27
N ARG A 190 -11.74 -19.87 0.48
CA ARG A 190 -12.08 -18.45 0.56
C ARG A 190 -11.35 -17.67 -0.52
N VAL A 191 -12.07 -16.74 -1.14
CA VAL A 191 -11.53 -15.86 -2.16
C VAL A 191 -11.44 -14.42 -1.65
N ARG A 192 -10.46 -13.67 -2.11
CA ARG A 192 -10.30 -12.25 -1.80
C ARG A 192 -11.21 -11.37 -2.66
N ALA A 193 -11.32 -11.73 -3.93
CA ALA A 193 -12.03 -10.98 -4.95
C ALA A 193 -12.56 -11.93 -6.03
N VAL A 194 -13.48 -11.44 -6.84
CA VAL A 194 -14.09 -12.18 -7.94
C VAL A 194 -14.02 -11.35 -9.23
N PRO A 195 -14.03 -11.98 -10.42
CA PRO A 195 -14.14 -11.25 -11.69
C PRO A 195 -15.37 -10.34 -11.71
N GLY A 196 -15.19 -9.06 -12.09
CA GLY A 196 -16.24 -8.05 -12.05
C GLY A 196 -16.55 -7.50 -10.63
N GLY A 197 -15.86 -8.00 -9.60
CA GLY A 197 -15.93 -7.51 -8.23
C GLY A 197 -15.08 -6.24 -8.00
N MET A 198 -14.66 -6.00 -6.78
CA MET A 198 -13.92 -4.79 -6.37
C MET A 198 -12.42 -5.04 -6.17
N GLY A 199 -11.88 -6.19 -6.63
CA GLY A 199 -10.52 -6.62 -6.29
C GLY A 199 -9.41 -5.66 -6.70
N ASP A 200 -9.61 -4.94 -7.79
CA ASP A 200 -8.73 -3.91 -8.33
C ASP A 200 -8.87 -2.53 -7.65
N ALA A 201 -9.93 -2.32 -6.84
CA ALA A 201 -10.13 -1.10 -6.08
C ALA A 201 -9.46 -1.19 -4.70
N LYS A 202 -8.86 -0.08 -4.25
CA LYS A 202 -8.29 0.02 -2.91
C LYS A 202 -9.34 0.57 -1.93
N THR A 203 -10.20 -0.33 -1.43
CA THR A 203 -11.35 -0.03 -0.56
C THR A 203 -11.39 -0.96 0.65
N GLY A 204 -11.83 -0.47 1.79
CA GLY A 204 -11.86 -1.21 3.06
C GLY A 204 -12.70 -2.48 3.02
N GLY A 205 -13.71 -2.56 2.16
CA GLY A 205 -14.51 -3.77 1.97
C GLY A 205 -13.68 -5.00 1.59
N ASN A 206 -12.68 -4.84 0.70
CA ASN A 206 -11.76 -5.92 0.33
C ASN A 206 -10.91 -6.39 1.53
N TYR A 207 -10.50 -5.45 2.39
CA TYR A 207 -9.70 -5.76 3.58
C TYR A 207 -10.54 -6.40 4.67
N ALA A 208 -11.76 -5.90 4.90
CA ALA A 208 -12.70 -6.50 5.85
C ALA A 208 -13.03 -7.95 5.46
N ALA A 209 -13.25 -8.24 4.18
CA ALA A 209 -13.50 -9.60 3.68
C ALA A 209 -12.31 -10.56 3.92
N SER A 210 -11.09 -10.05 4.01
CA SER A 210 -9.88 -10.86 4.22
C SER A 210 -9.63 -11.24 5.69
N LEU A 211 -10.29 -10.59 6.67
CA LEU A 211 -9.98 -10.75 8.09
C LEU A 211 -10.21 -12.16 8.61
N LEU A 212 -11.26 -12.85 8.15
CA LEU A 212 -11.54 -14.22 8.61
C LEU A 212 -10.46 -15.18 8.12
N ALA A 213 -10.09 -15.13 6.85
CA ALA A 213 -9.01 -15.98 6.31
C ALA A 213 -7.66 -15.68 6.98
N GLN A 214 -7.40 -14.40 7.30
CA GLN A 214 -6.20 -14.01 8.05
C GLN A 214 -6.21 -14.59 9.48
N ALA A 215 -7.35 -14.58 10.17
CA ALA A 215 -7.50 -15.20 11.48
C ALA A 215 -7.30 -16.72 11.41
N GLU A 216 -7.82 -17.38 10.38
CA GLU A 216 -7.61 -18.82 10.12
C GLU A 216 -6.13 -19.12 9.84
N ALA A 217 -5.43 -18.32 9.02
CA ALA A 217 -4.00 -18.48 8.78
C ALA A 217 -3.19 -18.39 10.09
N ALA A 218 -3.53 -17.48 10.99
CA ALA A 218 -2.90 -17.36 12.30
C ALA A 218 -3.08 -18.63 13.15
N THR A 219 -4.24 -19.30 13.08
CA THR A 219 -4.44 -20.60 13.80
C THR A 219 -3.60 -21.74 13.22
N LYS A 220 -3.15 -21.61 11.97
CA LYS A 220 -2.22 -22.54 11.30
C LYS A 220 -0.74 -22.18 11.53
N GLY A 221 -0.47 -21.14 12.33
CA GLY A 221 0.87 -20.62 12.56
C GLY A 221 1.46 -19.93 11.35
N CYS A 222 0.62 -19.29 10.51
CA CYS A 222 1.03 -18.54 9.34
C CYS A 222 0.83 -17.04 9.55
N ASP A 223 1.76 -16.25 9.01
CA ASP A 223 1.77 -14.79 9.12
C ASP A 223 0.80 -14.13 8.13
N GLN A 224 0.60 -14.76 6.97
CA GLN A 224 -0.17 -14.21 5.85
C GLN A 224 -1.05 -15.27 5.21
N VAL A 225 -2.09 -14.82 4.52
CA VAL A 225 -2.95 -15.67 3.68
C VAL A 225 -2.70 -15.36 2.20
N CYS A 226 -2.54 -16.42 1.39
CA CYS A 226 -2.52 -16.35 -0.07
C CYS A 226 -3.87 -16.75 -0.62
N TYR A 227 -4.37 -15.98 -1.58
CA TYR A 227 -5.64 -16.26 -2.25
C TYR A 227 -5.42 -16.79 -3.65
N LEU A 228 -6.31 -17.71 -4.03
CA LEU A 228 -6.42 -18.23 -5.38
C LEU A 228 -7.56 -17.52 -6.11
N ASP A 229 -7.58 -17.68 -7.44
CA ASP A 229 -8.66 -17.18 -8.28
C ASP A 229 -10.02 -17.77 -7.85
N ALA A 230 -11.07 -16.99 -8.04
CA ALA A 230 -12.41 -17.33 -7.56
C ALA A 230 -13.20 -18.30 -8.46
N VAL A 231 -12.65 -18.71 -9.60
CA VAL A 231 -13.34 -19.53 -10.59
C VAL A 231 -12.84 -20.97 -10.58
N GLU A 232 -11.53 -21.14 -10.70
CA GLU A 232 -10.89 -22.45 -10.79
C GLU A 232 -10.28 -22.87 -9.45
N HIS A 233 -10.04 -21.94 -8.52
CA HIS A 233 -9.35 -22.13 -7.24
C HIS A 233 -7.96 -22.78 -7.42
N GLU A 234 -7.29 -22.41 -8.51
CA GLU A 234 -6.02 -22.98 -8.92
C GLU A 234 -4.91 -21.93 -9.00
N TRP A 235 -5.23 -20.75 -9.55
CA TRP A 235 -4.25 -19.73 -9.88
C TRP A 235 -3.98 -18.81 -8.71
N VAL A 236 -2.70 -18.67 -8.36
CA VAL A 236 -2.29 -17.73 -7.31
C VAL A 236 -2.56 -16.31 -7.76
N GLU A 237 -3.25 -15.53 -6.95
CA GLU A 237 -3.50 -14.12 -7.18
C GLU A 237 -2.58 -13.24 -6.34
N GLU A 238 -2.89 -13.02 -5.08
CA GLU A 238 -2.09 -12.18 -4.18
C GLU A 238 -2.29 -12.58 -2.71
N LEU A 239 -1.50 -12.01 -1.82
CA LEU A 239 -1.74 -12.09 -0.38
C LEU A 239 -2.83 -11.09 0.04
N GLY A 240 -3.24 -11.12 1.30
CA GLY A 240 -4.26 -10.23 1.83
C GLY A 240 -4.02 -8.73 1.59
N GLY A 241 -2.78 -8.30 1.46
CA GLY A 241 -2.40 -6.89 1.25
C GLY A 241 -1.12 -6.67 0.43
N MET A 242 -0.61 -7.69 -0.25
CA MET A 242 0.65 -7.65 -1.01
C MET A 242 0.57 -8.49 -2.27
N ASN A 243 1.21 -8.02 -3.36
CA ASN A 243 1.38 -8.80 -4.58
C ASN A 243 2.52 -9.82 -4.43
N LEU A 244 2.50 -10.89 -5.22
CA LEU A 244 3.50 -11.97 -5.21
C LEU A 244 4.39 -11.97 -6.44
N TYR A 245 5.60 -12.49 -6.26
CA TYR A 245 6.59 -12.74 -7.30
C TYR A 245 7.24 -14.10 -7.14
N PHE A 246 7.52 -14.80 -8.24
CA PHE A 246 8.10 -16.13 -8.34
C PHE A 246 9.38 -16.04 -9.14
N VAL A 247 10.49 -16.55 -8.60
CA VAL A 247 11.83 -16.46 -9.18
C VAL A 247 12.28 -17.84 -9.67
N TYR A 248 12.46 -17.97 -10.97
CA TYR A 248 12.98 -19.16 -11.68
C TYR A 248 14.36 -18.86 -12.27
N GLY A 249 15.38 -18.80 -11.43
CA GLY A 249 16.73 -18.40 -11.87
C GLY A 249 16.75 -16.97 -12.42
N ASN A 250 16.94 -16.80 -13.73
CA ASN A 250 16.93 -15.47 -14.38
C ASN A 250 15.52 -14.96 -14.74
N LYS A 251 14.51 -15.82 -14.67
CA LYS A 251 13.12 -15.44 -14.97
C LYS A 251 12.35 -15.14 -13.70
N ILE A 252 11.60 -14.01 -13.71
CA ILE A 252 10.78 -13.56 -12.60
C ILE A 252 9.34 -13.37 -13.09
N VAL A 253 8.38 -14.03 -12.43
CA VAL A 253 6.97 -13.99 -12.81
C VAL A 253 6.14 -13.40 -11.69
N THR A 254 5.21 -12.50 -12.01
CA THR A 254 4.17 -12.03 -11.09
C THR A 254 2.80 -12.32 -11.69
N PRO A 255 1.76 -12.65 -10.89
CA PRO A 255 0.43 -12.88 -11.39
C PRO A 255 -0.08 -11.73 -12.26
N SER A 256 -0.63 -12.07 -13.44
CA SER A 256 -1.22 -11.10 -14.36
C SER A 256 -2.43 -10.42 -13.74
N LEU A 257 -2.60 -9.14 -14.04
CA LEU A 257 -3.76 -8.37 -13.57
C LEU A 257 -5.04 -8.85 -14.26
N THR A 258 -5.97 -9.39 -13.50
CA THR A 258 -7.21 -10.01 -13.97
C THR A 258 -8.46 -9.21 -13.60
N GLY A 259 -8.30 -8.03 -12.97
CA GLY A 259 -9.38 -7.24 -12.40
C GLY A 259 -9.81 -7.69 -10.99
N SER A 260 -9.22 -8.78 -10.47
CA SER A 260 -9.35 -9.21 -9.07
C SER A 260 -8.10 -8.89 -8.22
N ILE A 261 -6.98 -8.57 -8.86
CA ILE A 261 -5.69 -8.25 -8.22
C ILE A 261 -5.46 -6.75 -8.20
N LEU A 262 -5.00 -6.22 -7.06
CA LEU A 262 -4.66 -4.80 -6.95
C LEU A 262 -3.42 -4.47 -7.80
N GLU A 263 -3.52 -3.43 -8.63
CA GLU A 263 -2.39 -2.85 -9.38
C GLU A 263 -1.39 -2.18 -8.43
N GLY A 264 -0.48 -2.98 -7.86
CA GLY A 264 0.50 -2.48 -6.90
C GLY A 264 1.52 -1.54 -7.52
N VAL A 265 1.71 -0.32 -6.98
CA VAL A 265 2.77 0.60 -7.44
C VAL A 265 4.15 -0.03 -7.23
N THR A 266 4.36 -0.70 -6.10
CA THR A 266 5.61 -1.45 -5.84
C THR A 266 5.77 -2.61 -6.82
N ARG A 267 4.68 -3.34 -7.12
CA ARG A 267 4.67 -4.43 -8.09
C ARG A 267 5.11 -3.92 -9.48
N ASP A 268 4.47 -2.89 -9.99
CA ASP A 268 4.82 -2.31 -11.29
C ASP A 268 6.28 -1.81 -11.33
N SER A 269 6.74 -1.18 -10.25
CA SER A 269 8.13 -0.72 -10.16
C SER A 269 9.14 -1.87 -10.15
N LEU A 270 8.83 -2.98 -9.50
CA LEU A 270 9.72 -4.15 -9.44
C LEU A 270 9.87 -4.87 -10.77
N LEU A 271 8.85 -4.86 -11.64
CA LEU A 271 9.01 -5.34 -13.02
C LEU A 271 10.09 -4.55 -13.78
N ALA A 272 10.10 -3.23 -13.63
CA ALA A 272 11.12 -2.38 -14.26
C ALA A 272 12.49 -2.56 -13.61
N VAL A 273 12.59 -2.53 -12.27
CA VAL A 273 13.85 -2.74 -11.52
C VAL A 273 14.46 -4.11 -11.84
N ALA A 274 13.66 -5.17 -11.95
CA ALA A 274 14.15 -6.49 -12.30
C ALA A 274 14.77 -6.50 -13.70
N ARG A 275 14.13 -5.86 -14.69
CA ARG A 275 14.67 -5.71 -16.05
C ARG A 275 15.96 -4.89 -16.07
N ASP A 276 16.02 -3.79 -15.31
CA ASP A 276 17.25 -2.98 -15.17
C ASP A 276 18.44 -3.78 -14.61
N LEU A 277 18.15 -4.76 -13.75
CA LEU A 277 19.14 -5.67 -13.18
C LEU A 277 19.46 -6.89 -14.07
N GLY A 278 18.84 -6.99 -15.25
CA GLY A 278 19.11 -8.01 -16.25
C GLY A 278 18.27 -9.30 -16.12
N TYR A 279 17.20 -9.28 -15.31
CA TYR A 279 16.25 -10.39 -15.22
C TYR A 279 15.17 -10.31 -16.29
N GLU A 280 14.66 -11.46 -16.70
CA GLU A 280 13.48 -11.59 -17.55
C GLU A 280 12.22 -11.49 -16.67
N ALA A 281 11.67 -10.29 -16.51
CA ALA A 281 10.51 -10.06 -15.67
C ALA A 281 9.23 -9.94 -16.50
N GLU A 282 8.23 -10.76 -16.18
CA GLU A 282 6.96 -10.82 -16.90
C GLU A 282 5.75 -11.02 -15.99
N GLU A 283 4.58 -10.72 -16.54
CA GLU A 283 3.30 -11.12 -15.95
C GLU A 283 2.91 -12.49 -16.49
N GLY A 284 2.38 -13.36 -15.62
CA GLY A 284 1.99 -14.70 -15.98
C GLY A 284 1.03 -15.33 -14.99
N ARG A 285 0.76 -16.61 -15.15
CA ARG A 285 -0.03 -17.41 -14.20
C ARG A 285 0.87 -18.44 -13.55
N VAL A 286 0.68 -18.65 -12.25
CA VAL A 286 1.33 -19.72 -11.48
C VAL A 286 0.22 -20.42 -10.70
N SER A 287 0.03 -21.73 -10.92
CA SER A 287 -0.91 -22.49 -10.12
C SER A 287 -0.29 -22.89 -8.77
N VAL A 288 -1.12 -23.11 -7.77
CA VAL A 288 -0.63 -23.55 -6.46
C VAL A 288 0.07 -24.90 -6.53
N ASP A 289 -0.39 -25.80 -7.38
CA ASP A 289 0.25 -27.11 -7.60
C ASP A 289 1.60 -26.96 -8.34
N GLN A 290 1.69 -26.01 -9.29
CA GLN A 290 2.95 -25.68 -9.92
C GLN A 290 3.91 -25.08 -8.89
N TRP A 291 3.46 -24.15 -8.05
CA TRP A 291 4.27 -23.57 -6.98
C TRP A 291 4.87 -24.64 -6.07
N GLN A 292 4.06 -25.56 -5.57
CA GLN A 292 4.55 -26.63 -4.71
C GLN A 292 5.57 -27.52 -5.46
N ARG A 293 5.21 -28.05 -6.60
CA ARG A 293 6.06 -28.95 -7.41
C ARG A 293 7.39 -28.32 -7.77
N ASP A 294 7.37 -27.05 -8.21
CA ASP A 294 8.57 -26.35 -8.69
C ASP A 294 9.47 -25.92 -7.52
N SER A 295 8.89 -25.70 -6.33
CA SER A 295 9.68 -25.52 -5.09
C SER A 295 10.36 -26.81 -4.67
N GLU A 296 9.64 -27.94 -4.68
CA GLU A 296 10.16 -29.25 -4.28
C GLU A 296 11.27 -29.76 -5.22
N ASN A 297 11.17 -29.48 -6.52
CA ASN A 297 12.19 -29.89 -7.51
C ASN A 297 13.33 -28.86 -7.68
N GLY A 298 13.23 -27.69 -7.01
CA GLY A 298 14.24 -26.64 -7.02
C GLY A 298 14.28 -25.75 -8.27
N SER A 299 13.31 -25.86 -9.19
CA SER A 299 13.22 -24.95 -10.35
C SER A 299 12.69 -23.58 -9.96
N LEU A 300 11.79 -23.48 -8.99
CA LEU A 300 11.38 -22.23 -8.34
C LEU A 300 12.30 -21.99 -7.14
N THR A 301 13.20 -21.01 -7.28
CA THR A 301 14.25 -20.77 -6.29
C THR A 301 13.81 -19.85 -5.16
N GLU A 302 13.01 -18.82 -5.46
CA GLU A 302 12.58 -17.82 -4.47
C GLU A 302 11.13 -17.39 -4.73
N VAL A 303 10.41 -17.04 -3.65
CA VAL A 303 9.13 -16.36 -3.73
C VAL A 303 9.17 -15.17 -2.78
N PHE A 304 8.63 -14.05 -3.19
CA PHE A 304 8.49 -12.88 -2.33
C PHE A 304 7.19 -12.14 -2.56
N ALA A 305 6.73 -11.46 -1.51
CA ALA A 305 5.61 -10.52 -1.57
C ALA A 305 6.14 -9.10 -1.62
N CYS A 306 5.36 -8.16 -2.18
CA CYS A 306 5.72 -6.75 -2.23
C CYS A 306 4.54 -5.82 -1.98
N GLY A 307 4.83 -4.66 -1.39
CA GLY A 307 3.88 -3.60 -1.12
C GLY A 307 4.53 -2.38 -0.51
N THR A 308 3.82 -1.27 -0.43
CA THR A 308 4.37 0.01 0.06
C THR A 308 4.95 -0.09 1.48
N ALA A 309 4.26 -0.78 2.39
CA ALA A 309 4.70 -0.85 3.79
C ALA A 309 5.98 -1.68 3.95
N ALA A 310 6.00 -2.90 3.43
CA ALA A 310 7.08 -3.87 3.60
C ALA A 310 8.19 -3.76 2.54
N VAL A 311 7.95 -3.05 1.44
CA VAL A 311 8.77 -3.01 0.22
C VAL A 311 8.81 -4.39 -0.44
N ILE A 312 9.65 -5.29 0.04
CA ILE A 312 9.69 -6.70 -0.33
C ILE A 312 9.79 -7.55 0.94
N THR A 313 9.02 -8.62 1.00
CA THR A 313 9.00 -9.61 2.07
C THR A 313 9.23 -11.00 1.48
N PRO A 314 10.32 -11.70 1.84
CA PRO A 314 10.55 -13.07 1.39
C PRO A 314 9.46 -14.02 1.92
N VAL A 315 9.16 -15.06 1.16
CA VAL A 315 8.31 -16.19 1.59
C VAL A 315 9.22 -17.34 2.03
N GLY A 316 9.00 -17.87 3.22
CA GLY A 316 9.77 -18.99 3.77
C GLY A 316 8.99 -20.30 3.76
N THR A 317 7.93 -20.38 4.54
CA THR A 317 7.08 -21.56 4.65
C THR A 317 5.74 -21.33 3.97
N VAL A 318 5.29 -22.30 3.20
CA VAL A 318 3.96 -22.29 2.58
C VAL A 318 3.20 -23.52 3.04
N LYS A 319 1.96 -23.31 3.49
CA LYS A 319 1.04 -24.37 3.94
C LYS A 319 -0.27 -24.30 3.18
N ARG A 320 -0.81 -25.46 2.85
CA ARG A 320 -2.17 -25.65 2.32
C ARG A 320 -2.83 -26.86 2.97
N ALA A 321 -4.05 -27.17 2.61
CA ALA A 321 -4.72 -28.37 3.10
C ALA A 321 -3.91 -29.62 2.71
N GLY A 322 -3.39 -30.33 3.73
CA GLY A 322 -2.65 -31.57 3.56
C GLY A 322 -1.20 -31.48 3.05
N ALA A 323 -0.64 -30.26 2.86
CA ALA A 323 0.74 -30.09 2.40
C ALA A 323 1.42 -28.88 3.07
N GLU A 324 2.76 -29.01 3.18
CA GLU A 324 3.65 -27.94 3.64
C GLU A 324 4.98 -28.05 2.90
N TRP A 325 5.54 -26.93 2.44
CA TRP A 325 6.86 -26.90 1.82
C TRP A 325 7.63 -25.64 2.19
N GLN A 326 8.95 -25.69 2.00
CA GLN A 326 9.85 -24.57 2.24
C GLN A 326 10.20 -23.89 0.93
N GLN A 327 10.27 -22.56 0.97
CA GLN A 327 10.80 -21.74 -0.11
C GLN A 327 12.19 -21.24 0.29
N SER A 328 13.17 -21.28 -0.62
CA SER A 328 14.55 -20.82 -0.38
C SER A 328 15.20 -21.41 0.90
N GLY A 329 14.85 -22.65 1.27
CA GLY A 329 15.31 -23.27 2.52
C GLY A 329 14.86 -22.54 3.80
N GLY A 330 13.85 -21.69 3.73
CA GLY A 330 13.36 -20.88 4.85
C GLY A 330 14.13 -19.58 5.08
N GLU A 331 15.05 -19.22 4.18
CA GLU A 331 15.88 -18.02 4.28
C GLU A 331 15.54 -17.00 3.17
N PRO A 332 15.90 -15.71 3.32
CA PRO A 332 15.73 -14.73 2.25
C PRO A 332 16.60 -15.08 1.05
N GLY A 333 16.01 -15.14 -0.15
CA GLY A 333 16.76 -15.40 -1.37
C GLY A 333 17.60 -14.22 -1.84
N GLU A 334 18.67 -14.50 -2.60
CA GLU A 334 19.64 -13.49 -3.10
C GLU A 334 18.96 -12.50 -4.07
N VAL A 335 18.13 -12.99 -4.99
CA VAL A 335 17.40 -12.16 -5.97
C VAL A 335 16.41 -11.24 -5.24
N THR A 336 15.68 -11.78 -4.28
CA THR A 336 14.76 -11.03 -3.41
C THR A 336 15.45 -9.86 -2.71
N LEU A 337 16.60 -10.13 -2.06
CA LEU A 337 17.37 -9.10 -1.35
C LEU A 337 17.97 -8.07 -2.31
N ARG A 338 18.44 -8.50 -3.48
CA ARG A 338 18.99 -7.60 -4.51
C ARG A 338 17.93 -6.65 -5.06
N LEU A 339 16.74 -7.15 -5.38
CA LEU A 339 15.61 -6.33 -5.84
C LEU A 339 15.16 -5.35 -4.76
N ARG A 340 15.10 -5.81 -3.50
CA ARG A 340 14.73 -4.99 -2.35
C ARG A 340 15.71 -3.83 -2.17
N GLN A 341 17.01 -4.12 -2.18
CA GLN A 341 18.03 -3.10 -2.03
C GLN A 341 17.99 -2.08 -3.17
N ALA A 342 17.90 -2.54 -4.42
CA ALA A 342 17.83 -1.65 -5.58
C ALA A 342 16.64 -0.68 -5.51
N LEU A 343 15.45 -1.17 -5.13
CA LEU A 343 14.28 -0.30 -4.97
C LEU A 343 14.44 0.69 -3.80
N LEU A 344 14.96 0.23 -2.65
CA LEU A 344 15.23 1.10 -1.50
C LEU A 344 16.25 2.19 -1.84
N ASP A 345 17.28 1.88 -2.60
CA ASP A 345 18.32 2.84 -2.99
C ASP A 345 17.74 3.96 -3.87
N ILE A 346 16.83 3.64 -4.80
CA ILE A 346 16.11 4.64 -5.58
C ILE A 346 15.25 5.51 -4.64
N GLN A 347 14.42 4.88 -3.80
CA GLN A 347 13.50 5.58 -2.89
C GLN A 347 14.21 6.53 -1.92
N ARG A 348 15.42 6.19 -1.51
CA ARG A 348 16.23 6.96 -0.55
C ARG A 348 17.22 7.90 -1.18
N GLY A 349 17.37 7.84 -2.50
CA GLY A 349 18.28 8.68 -3.26
C GLY A 349 19.75 8.33 -3.08
N THR A 350 20.05 7.06 -2.77
CA THR A 350 21.40 6.50 -2.75
C THR A 350 21.81 5.89 -4.09
N ALA A 351 20.83 5.64 -4.99
CA ALA A 351 21.04 5.31 -6.39
C ALA A 351 20.37 6.33 -7.32
N GLU A 352 20.79 6.31 -8.60
CA GLU A 352 20.19 7.12 -9.66
C GLU A 352 18.74 6.70 -9.91
N ASP A 353 17.84 7.67 -9.99
CA ASP A 353 16.45 7.47 -10.41
C ASP A 353 16.32 7.57 -11.93
N LYS A 354 16.64 6.50 -12.63
CA LYS A 354 16.61 6.42 -14.10
C LYS A 354 15.21 6.59 -14.70
N HIS A 355 14.18 6.35 -13.89
CA HIS A 355 12.80 6.36 -14.32
C HIS A 355 12.06 7.66 -13.97
N GLY A 356 12.68 8.57 -13.21
CA GLY A 356 12.05 9.80 -12.75
C GLY A 356 10.89 9.55 -11.79
N TRP A 357 11.00 8.54 -10.93
CA TRP A 357 9.95 8.13 -10.00
C TRP A 357 9.87 8.96 -8.73
N MET A 358 10.93 9.69 -8.42
CA MET A 358 11.00 10.45 -7.17
C MET A 358 10.46 11.86 -7.38
N HIS A 359 9.31 12.14 -6.78
CA HIS A 359 8.73 13.47 -6.69
C HIS A 359 9.35 14.23 -5.52
N GLN A 360 10.12 15.30 -5.84
CA GLN A 360 10.78 16.16 -4.87
C GLN A 360 9.78 17.13 -4.25
N LEU A 361 9.76 17.20 -2.93
CA LEU A 361 9.03 18.25 -2.23
C LEU A 361 9.92 19.50 -2.15
N GLY A 362 9.54 20.50 -2.92
CA GLY A 362 10.27 21.77 -2.99
C GLY A 362 10.25 22.58 -1.68
#